data_c8722e788f6a5086316243c6f62a6a58
#
_entry.id   c8722e788f6a5086316243c6f62a6a58
#
_cell.length_a   1.000
_cell.length_b   1.000
_cell.length_c   1.000
_cell.angle_alpha   90.00
_cell.angle_beta   90.00
_cell.angle_gamma   90.00
#
_symmetry.space_group_name_H-M   'P 1'
#
loop_
_entity.id
_entity.type
_entity.pdbx_description
1 polymer ?
#
loop_
_entity_poly.entity_id
_entity_poly.type
_entity_poly.pdbx_seq_one_letter_code
_entity_poly.pdbx_strand_id
1 'polypeptide(L)'
;MTERALSRLEVPAPAPKPRNAGMTMFTDLGCGLHEQEDRMQIAGDFVDLAKLATSMVSTLPKEIIRKKVELYRKYGVEAFPGGVQMEHALYAHGMDIADYVFEEMKDLGLRVVEVSDNYLDLTLESKCKLIEKGAKEHGLKILAEAGDEVEETPLEALIHDCQSCKEAGAYKVLLEAAELMDKKTGELKMHYLDAIKDAVGLEHIIFELPWVWLENVHWYQSFSSLAVMVKKLGPEVNLGNIEMSMLVYAQMIRNGAGTKLAKDRQV
;
A
#
# COMPACT_ATOMS: atom_id res chain seq x y z
N MET A 1 -18.59 -19.50 2.12
CA MET A 1 -17.15 -19.83 2.32
C MET A 1 -16.93 -21.25 1.80
N THR A 2 -16.02 -21.41 0.86
CA THR A 2 -15.59 -22.72 0.38
C THR A 2 -14.88 -23.48 1.50
N GLU A 3 -15.14 -24.76 1.64
CA GLU A 3 -14.52 -25.61 2.65
C GLU A 3 -12.99 -25.63 2.44
N ARG A 4 -12.24 -25.33 3.49
CA ARG A 4 -10.77 -25.38 3.46
C ARG A 4 -10.27 -26.80 3.69
N ALA A 5 -9.21 -27.19 3.00
CA ALA A 5 -8.48 -28.40 3.33
C ALA A 5 -8.02 -28.33 4.81
N LEU A 6 -7.97 -29.49 5.48
CA LEU A 6 -7.60 -29.57 6.89
C LEU A 6 -8.50 -28.71 7.81
N SER A 7 -9.79 -28.68 7.55
CA SER A 7 -10.78 -27.84 8.26
C SER A 7 -10.80 -28.01 9.79
N ARG A 8 -10.23 -29.11 10.32
CA ARG A 8 -10.04 -29.31 11.76
C ARG A 8 -8.90 -28.48 12.36
N LEU A 9 -8.02 -27.90 11.52
CA LEU A 9 -7.04 -26.95 11.99
C LEU A 9 -7.72 -25.59 12.05
N GLU A 10 -7.84 -25.03 13.25
CA GLU A 10 -8.39 -23.69 13.46
C GLU A 10 -7.41 -22.63 12.95
N VAL A 11 -7.35 -22.45 11.62
CA VAL A 11 -6.56 -21.39 11.01
C VAL A 11 -7.39 -20.11 10.97
N PRO A 12 -6.92 -19.00 11.55
CA PRO A 12 -7.65 -17.73 11.53
C PRO A 12 -8.02 -17.35 10.10
N ALA A 13 -9.28 -16.99 9.89
CA ALA A 13 -9.71 -16.38 8.64
C ALA A 13 -9.42 -14.87 8.69
N PRO A 14 -9.06 -14.23 7.56
CA PRO A 14 -9.01 -12.78 7.51
C PRO A 14 -10.37 -12.18 7.85
N ALA A 15 -10.40 -10.98 8.43
CA ALA A 15 -11.64 -10.26 8.64
C ALA A 15 -12.40 -10.07 7.33
N PRO A 16 -13.76 -10.02 7.35
CA PRO A 16 -14.56 -9.75 6.15
C PRO A 16 -14.18 -8.39 5.53
N LYS A 17 -14.30 -8.30 4.20
CA LYS A 17 -14.16 -7.03 3.48
C LYS A 17 -15.47 -6.21 3.53
N PRO A 18 -15.42 -4.87 3.49
CA PRO A 18 -14.21 -4.04 3.55
C PRO A 18 -13.62 -4.03 4.96
N ARG A 19 -12.31 -4.08 5.06
CA ARG A 19 -11.59 -4.04 6.35
C ARG A 19 -10.75 -2.77 6.48
N ASN A 20 -10.49 -2.36 7.72
CA ASN A 20 -9.69 -1.17 8.05
C ASN A 20 -8.37 -1.52 8.73
N ALA A 21 -8.19 -2.76 9.14
CA ALA A 21 -6.98 -3.29 9.75
C ALA A 21 -6.65 -4.65 9.12
N GLY A 22 -5.39 -5.04 9.16
CA GLY A 22 -4.92 -6.24 8.49
C GLY A 22 -4.98 -6.16 6.97
N MET A 23 -5.01 -4.93 6.43
CA MET A 23 -5.08 -4.71 4.99
C MET A 23 -3.82 -5.17 4.29
N THR A 24 -4.02 -5.70 3.09
CA THR A 24 -2.95 -6.11 2.18
C THR A 24 -3.07 -5.30 0.90
N MET A 25 -2.06 -4.49 0.60
CA MET A 25 -1.88 -3.77 -0.63
C MET A 25 -0.74 -4.41 -1.43
N PHE A 26 -0.97 -4.69 -2.69
CA PHE A 26 0.07 -5.19 -3.57
C PHE A 26 0.26 -4.28 -4.78
N THR A 27 1.42 -4.42 -5.46
CA THR A 27 1.75 -3.65 -6.65
C THR A 27 1.56 -4.50 -7.90
N ASP A 28 0.70 -4.02 -8.80
CA ASP A 28 0.51 -4.57 -10.14
C ASP A 28 1.46 -3.88 -11.12
N LEU A 29 2.47 -4.60 -11.58
CA LEU A 29 3.47 -4.12 -12.56
C LEU A 29 3.04 -4.29 -14.03
N GLY A 30 1.75 -4.54 -14.29
CA GLY A 30 1.24 -4.69 -15.65
C GLY A 30 0.94 -6.13 -16.01
N CYS A 31 0.52 -6.97 -15.06
CA CYS A 31 0.07 -8.33 -15.37
C CYS A 31 -1.11 -8.31 -16.36
N GLY A 32 -1.18 -9.31 -17.23
CA GLY A 32 -2.31 -9.50 -18.16
C GLY A 32 -3.60 -9.85 -17.42
N LEU A 33 -4.75 -9.63 -18.08
CA LEU A 33 -6.07 -9.88 -17.46
C LEU A 33 -6.27 -11.33 -17.01
N HIS A 34 -5.73 -12.31 -17.74
CA HIS A 34 -5.81 -13.71 -17.34
C HIS A 34 -4.99 -14.01 -16.09
N GLU A 35 -3.76 -13.50 -16.02
CA GLU A 35 -2.93 -13.64 -14.83
C GLU A 35 -3.57 -12.95 -13.63
N GLN A 36 -4.13 -11.77 -13.83
CA GLN A 36 -4.88 -11.04 -12.80
C GLN A 36 -6.04 -11.86 -12.25
N GLU A 37 -6.85 -12.48 -13.13
CA GLU A 37 -7.96 -13.36 -12.75
C GLU A 37 -7.47 -14.56 -11.95
N ASP A 38 -6.45 -15.27 -12.43
CA ASP A 38 -5.88 -16.44 -11.77
C ASP A 38 -5.37 -16.11 -10.36
N ARG A 39 -4.67 -14.98 -10.22
CA ARG A 39 -4.17 -14.51 -8.92
C ARG A 39 -5.30 -14.15 -7.97
N MET A 40 -6.33 -13.47 -8.46
CA MET A 40 -7.47 -13.07 -7.63
C MET A 40 -8.34 -14.26 -7.22
N GLN A 41 -8.47 -15.29 -8.03
CA GLN A 41 -9.15 -16.53 -7.63
C GLN A 41 -8.48 -17.20 -6.42
N ILE A 42 -7.16 -17.11 -6.32
CA ILE A 42 -6.38 -17.71 -5.23
C ILE A 42 -6.28 -16.79 -4.02
N ALA A 43 -5.99 -15.53 -4.25
CA ALA A 43 -5.59 -14.59 -3.20
C ALA A 43 -6.58 -13.45 -2.96
N GLY A 44 -7.63 -13.32 -3.75
CA GLY A 44 -8.54 -12.18 -3.69
C GLY A 44 -9.13 -11.93 -2.30
N ASP A 45 -9.44 -12.97 -1.54
CA ASP A 45 -9.95 -12.84 -0.15
C ASP A 45 -8.94 -12.19 0.81
N PHE A 46 -7.65 -12.20 0.48
CA PHE A 46 -6.56 -11.72 1.34
C PHE A 46 -6.10 -10.30 0.99
N VAL A 47 -6.56 -9.76 -0.14
CA VAL A 47 -6.10 -8.49 -0.73
C VAL A 47 -7.18 -7.42 -0.64
N ASP A 48 -6.81 -6.19 -0.32
CA ASP A 48 -7.71 -5.05 -0.20
C ASP A 48 -7.48 -4.00 -1.28
N LEU A 49 -6.21 -3.75 -1.61
CA LEU A 49 -5.79 -2.68 -2.50
C LEU A 49 -4.81 -3.22 -3.56
N ALA A 50 -4.96 -2.74 -4.80
CA ALA A 50 -4.07 -3.03 -5.92
C ALA A 50 -3.50 -1.72 -6.48
N LYS A 51 -2.22 -1.44 -6.24
CA LYS A 51 -1.49 -0.28 -6.78
C LYS A 51 -1.16 -0.56 -8.25
N LEU A 52 -1.78 0.15 -9.17
CA LEU A 52 -1.39 0.17 -10.58
C LEU A 52 -0.10 0.98 -10.70
N ALA A 53 1.02 0.29 -10.85
CA ALA A 53 2.35 0.86 -10.65
C ALA A 53 2.66 2.05 -11.54
N THR A 54 3.37 3.00 -10.96
CA THR A 54 3.90 4.19 -11.63
C THR A 54 2.85 4.91 -12.50
N SER A 55 3.10 5.06 -13.79
CA SER A 55 2.20 5.72 -14.75
C SER A 55 1.42 4.75 -15.64
N MET A 56 1.08 3.56 -15.12
CA MET A 56 0.36 2.54 -15.88
C MET A 56 -0.95 3.06 -16.47
N VAL A 57 -1.67 3.89 -15.71
CA VAL A 57 -2.99 4.41 -16.12
C VAL A 57 -2.90 5.28 -17.37
N SER A 58 -1.85 6.09 -17.52
CA SER A 58 -1.61 6.88 -18.73
C SER A 58 -0.88 6.12 -19.84
N THR A 59 -0.29 4.97 -19.52
CA THR A 59 0.48 4.16 -20.47
C THR A 59 -0.41 3.18 -21.24
N LEU A 60 -1.41 2.59 -20.56
CA LEU A 60 -2.28 1.58 -21.16
C LEU A 60 -3.57 2.20 -21.75
N PRO A 61 -4.19 1.56 -22.76
CA PRO A 61 -5.50 1.99 -23.24
C PRO A 61 -6.55 2.02 -22.13
N LYS A 62 -7.41 3.04 -22.13
CA LYS A 62 -8.50 3.22 -21.15
C LYS A 62 -9.35 1.96 -20.95
N GLU A 63 -9.65 1.25 -22.03
CA GLU A 63 -10.44 0.01 -21.98
C GLU A 63 -9.74 -1.09 -21.17
N ILE A 64 -8.42 -1.20 -21.27
CA ILE A 64 -7.65 -2.17 -20.49
C ILE A 64 -7.68 -1.79 -19.01
N ILE A 65 -7.47 -0.51 -18.69
CA ILE A 65 -7.56 -0.02 -17.30
C ILE A 65 -8.94 -0.30 -16.72
N ARG A 66 -10.03 0.02 -17.43
CA ARG A 66 -11.39 -0.28 -16.96
C ARG A 66 -11.60 -1.76 -16.69
N LYS A 67 -11.17 -2.64 -17.59
CA LYS A 67 -11.25 -4.10 -17.39
C LYS A 67 -10.46 -4.56 -16.17
N LYS A 68 -9.26 -4.01 -15.95
CA LYS A 68 -8.46 -4.32 -14.75
C LYS A 68 -9.18 -3.89 -13.47
N VAL A 69 -9.71 -2.67 -13.45
CA VAL A 69 -10.47 -2.12 -12.30
C VAL A 69 -11.71 -2.96 -11.99
N GLU A 70 -12.50 -3.32 -13.02
CA GLU A 70 -13.69 -4.15 -12.86
C GLU A 70 -13.34 -5.55 -12.32
N LEU A 71 -12.26 -6.13 -12.85
CA LEU A 71 -11.80 -7.45 -12.43
C LEU A 71 -11.36 -7.45 -10.95
N TYR A 72 -10.58 -6.47 -10.51
CA TYR A 72 -10.22 -6.32 -9.09
C TYR A 72 -11.47 -6.14 -8.21
N ARG A 73 -12.41 -5.28 -8.65
CA ARG A 73 -13.65 -5.03 -7.90
C ARG A 73 -14.52 -6.27 -7.73
N LYS A 74 -14.55 -7.18 -8.72
CA LYS A 74 -15.23 -8.49 -8.62
C LYS A 74 -14.80 -9.29 -7.39
N TYR A 75 -13.56 -9.12 -6.97
CA TYR A 75 -12.98 -9.77 -5.78
C TYR A 75 -12.95 -8.86 -4.54
N GLY A 76 -13.64 -7.71 -4.59
CA GLY A 76 -13.64 -6.75 -3.48
C GLY A 76 -12.27 -6.12 -3.23
N VAL A 77 -11.46 -5.96 -4.29
CA VAL A 77 -10.18 -5.27 -4.26
C VAL A 77 -10.35 -3.91 -4.93
N GLU A 78 -9.93 -2.84 -4.27
CA GLU A 78 -9.93 -1.50 -4.85
C GLU A 78 -8.60 -1.24 -5.57
N ALA A 79 -8.65 -1.02 -6.87
CA ALA A 79 -7.49 -0.59 -7.63
C ALA A 79 -7.28 0.92 -7.51
N PHE A 80 -6.03 1.35 -7.56
CA PHE A 80 -5.67 2.77 -7.52
C PHE A 80 -4.39 3.04 -8.34
N PRO A 81 -4.22 4.25 -8.91
CA PRO A 81 -2.99 4.63 -9.58
C PRO A 81 -1.91 4.93 -8.56
N GLY A 82 -0.66 4.55 -8.82
CA GLY A 82 0.49 5.01 -8.04
C GLY A 82 0.66 6.53 -8.12
N GLY A 83 1.22 7.14 -7.07
CA GLY A 83 1.32 8.60 -6.92
C GLY A 83 2.07 9.32 -8.05
N VAL A 84 3.05 8.65 -8.63
CA VAL A 84 3.78 9.15 -9.83
C VAL A 84 2.83 9.60 -10.95
N GLN A 85 1.63 9.00 -11.06
CA GLN A 85 0.65 9.42 -12.07
C GLN A 85 0.16 10.86 -11.82
N MET A 86 -0.09 11.22 -10.57
CA MET A 86 -0.46 12.59 -10.19
C MET A 86 0.74 13.53 -10.33
N GLU A 87 1.90 13.14 -9.84
CA GLU A 87 3.12 13.94 -9.92
C GLU A 87 3.52 14.29 -11.34
N HIS A 88 3.43 13.34 -12.29
CA HIS A 88 3.66 13.62 -13.71
C HIS A 88 2.68 14.65 -14.28
N ALA A 89 1.40 14.57 -13.91
CA ALA A 89 0.43 15.54 -14.37
C ALA A 89 0.71 16.94 -13.81
N LEU A 90 1.03 17.01 -12.51
CA LEU A 90 1.38 18.27 -11.83
C LEU A 90 2.66 18.89 -12.40
N TYR A 91 3.68 18.07 -12.67
CA TYR A 91 4.93 18.54 -13.28
C TYR A 91 4.70 19.16 -14.66
N ALA A 92 3.85 18.52 -15.47
CA ALA A 92 3.60 18.97 -16.84
C ALA A 92 2.66 20.18 -16.94
N HIS A 93 1.72 20.33 -16.02
CA HIS A 93 0.59 21.26 -16.16
C HIS A 93 0.33 22.14 -14.92
N GLY A 94 1.08 21.97 -13.83
CA GLY A 94 0.86 22.69 -12.57
C GLY A 94 -0.32 22.17 -11.76
N MET A 95 -0.59 22.80 -10.63
CA MET A 95 -1.60 22.35 -9.65
C MET A 95 -3.04 22.32 -10.17
N ASP A 96 -3.35 23.16 -11.15
CA ASP A 96 -4.71 23.27 -11.71
C ASP A 96 -5.16 22.01 -12.44
N ILE A 97 -4.25 21.13 -12.84
CA ILE A 97 -4.57 19.86 -13.50
C ILE A 97 -5.22 18.83 -12.57
N ALA A 98 -5.11 19.02 -11.24
CA ALA A 98 -5.54 18.04 -10.26
C ALA A 98 -7.03 17.66 -10.40
N ASP A 99 -7.90 18.64 -10.64
CA ASP A 99 -9.34 18.37 -10.86
C ASP A 99 -9.57 17.43 -12.05
N TYR A 100 -8.90 17.71 -13.18
CA TYR A 100 -8.98 16.83 -14.34
C TYR A 100 -8.51 15.41 -14.03
N VAL A 101 -7.40 15.28 -13.30
CA VAL A 101 -6.86 13.95 -12.94
C VAL A 101 -7.85 13.20 -12.06
N PHE A 102 -8.41 13.82 -11.02
CA PHE A 102 -9.39 13.18 -10.16
C PHE A 102 -10.66 12.77 -10.90
N GLU A 103 -11.18 13.60 -11.79
CA GLU A 103 -12.36 13.25 -12.60
C GLU A 103 -12.06 12.11 -13.59
N GLU A 104 -10.91 12.13 -14.24
CA GLU A 104 -10.47 11.05 -15.12
C GLU A 104 -10.33 9.71 -14.37
N MET A 105 -9.79 9.71 -13.13
CA MET A 105 -9.72 8.51 -12.31
C MET A 105 -11.11 7.98 -11.97
N LYS A 106 -12.06 8.84 -11.65
CA LYS A 106 -13.47 8.47 -11.41
C LYS A 106 -14.11 7.87 -12.65
N ASP A 107 -13.86 8.45 -13.83
CA ASP A 107 -14.38 7.93 -15.12
C ASP A 107 -13.84 6.54 -15.45
N LEU A 108 -12.59 6.26 -15.07
CA LEU A 108 -11.99 4.93 -15.16
C LEU A 108 -12.53 3.94 -14.11
N GLY A 109 -13.37 4.40 -13.19
CA GLY A 109 -13.92 3.61 -12.11
C GLY A 109 -13.02 3.51 -10.87
N LEU A 110 -11.91 4.22 -10.82
CA LEU A 110 -11.03 4.28 -9.66
C LEU A 110 -11.66 5.14 -8.55
N ARG A 111 -11.73 4.61 -7.34
CA ARG A 111 -12.31 5.29 -6.16
C ARG A 111 -11.26 5.63 -5.11
N VAL A 112 -10.07 5.13 -5.32
CA VAL A 112 -8.90 5.35 -4.49
C VAL A 112 -7.84 5.99 -5.36
N VAL A 113 -7.13 7.00 -4.87
CA VAL A 113 -6.05 7.69 -5.58
C VAL A 113 -4.92 7.95 -4.60
N GLU A 114 -3.69 7.76 -5.03
CA GLU A 114 -2.50 8.08 -4.26
C GLU A 114 -2.03 9.49 -4.56
N VAL A 115 -1.64 10.20 -3.50
CA VAL A 115 -0.96 11.50 -3.54
C VAL A 115 0.40 11.33 -2.87
N SER A 116 1.46 11.50 -3.64
CA SER A 116 2.85 11.39 -3.22
C SER A 116 3.66 12.61 -3.65
N ASP A 117 4.88 12.72 -3.18
CA ASP A 117 5.85 13.79 -3.47
C ASP A 117 7.29 13.26 -3.65
N ASN A 118 7.43 12.03 -4.17
CA ASN A 118 8.74 11.38 -4.34
C ASN A 118 9.53 11.89 -5.55
N TYR A 119 8.86 12.31 -6.61
CA TYR A 119 9.48 12.77 -7.88
C TYR A 119 9.25 14.24 -8.15
N LEU A 120 8.32 14.85 -7.43
CA LEU A 120 7.99 16.26 -7.53
C LEU A 120 8.03 16.86 -6.13
N ASP A 121 8.96 17.79 -5.90
CA ASP A 121 9.08 18.55 -4.66
C ASP A 121 7.79 19.34 -4.38
N LEU A 122 6.85 18.70 -3.67
CA LEU A 122 5.66 19.36 -3.13
C LEU A 122 5.95 19.83 -1.70
N THR A 123 5.53 21.04 -1.38
CA THR A 123 5.48 21.42 0.04
C THR A 123 4.40 20.60 0.73
N LEU A 124 4.57 20.28 2.02
CA LEU A 124 3.58 19.60 2.83
C LEU A 124 2.20 20.29 2.75
N GLU A 125 2.17 21.62 2.71
CA GLU A 125 0.93 22.39 2.52
C GLU A 125 0.26 22.06 1.17
N SER A 126 1.03 21.99 0.09
CA SER A 126 0.51 21.67 -1.25
C SER A 126 0.01 20.22 -1.33
N LYS A 127 0.74 19.28 -0.73
CA LYS A 127 0.33 17.88 -0.59
C LYS A 127 -0.99 17.78 0.18
N CYS A 128 -1.10 18.41 1.34
CA CYS A 128 -2.33 18.44 2.13
C CYS A 128 -3.52 19.04 1.35
N LYS A 129 -3.32 20.12 0.58
CA LYS A 129 -4.38 20.68 -0.28
C LYS A 129 -4.87 19.72 -1.35
N LEU A 130 -3.97 18.93 -1.96
CA LEU A 130 -4.35 17.88 -2.92
C LEU A 130 -5.18 16.77 -2.23
N ILE A 131 -4.75 16.35 -1.05
CA ILE A 131 -5.48 15.36 -0.24
C ILE A 131 -6.89 15.86 0.08
N GLU A 132 -7.00 17.09 0.60
CA GLU A 132 -8.29 17.71 0.91
C GLU A 132 -9.19 17.81 -0.31
N LYS A 133 -8.65 18.29 -1.44
CA LYS A 133 -9.37 18.43 -2.70
C LYS A 133 -9.92 17.06 -3.16
N GLY A 134 -9.07 16.04 -3.26
CA GLY A 134 -9.49 14.70 -3.66
C GLY A 134 -10.54 14.09 -2.73
N ALA A 135 -10.36 14.24 -1.42
CA ALA A 135 -11.27 13.67 -0.42
C ALA A 135 -12.58 14.42 -0.32
N LYS A 136 -12.55 15.76 -0.19
CA LYS A 136 -13.73 16.57 0.13
C LYS A 136 -14.51 17.02 -1.11
N GLU A 137 -13.82 17.37 -2.21
CA GLU A 137 -14.46 17.90 -3.41
C GLU A 137 -14.82 16.78 -4.40
N HIS A 138 -13.94 15.77 -4.56
CA HIS A 138 -14.16 14.67 -5.50
C HIS A 138 -14.71 13.40 -4.86
N GLY A 139 -14.77 13.31 -3.51
CA GLY A 139 -15.30 12.16 -2.78
C GLY A 139 -14.49 10.87 -2.96
N LEU A 140 -13.19 11.01 -3.24
CA LEU A 140 -12.24 9.92 -3.38
C LEU A 140 -11.65 9.50 -2.04
N LYS A 141 -11.25 8.26 -1.92
CA LYS A 141 -10.36 7.82 -0.85
C LYS A 141 -8.92 8.15 -1.24
N ILE A 142 -8.28 9.03 -0.51
CA ILE A 142 -6.90 9.41 -0.79
C ILE A 142 -5.96 8.58 0.06
N LEU A 143 -5.03 7.89 -0.59
CA LEU A 143 -3.83 7.34 0.03
C LEU A 143 -2.76 8.42 -0.07
N ALA A 144 -2.27 8.89 1.06
CA ALA A 144 -1.19 9.88 1.08
C ALA A 144 0.12 9.15 1.39
N GLU A 145 1.16 9.39 0.62
CA GLU A 145 2.48 8.85 0.89
C GLU A 145 3.27 9.81 1.79
N ALA A 146 3.98 9.27 2.77
CA ALA A 146 4.86 9.99 3.68
C ALA A 146 6.25 9.37 3.69
N GLY A 147 7.28 10.21 3.64
CA GLY A 147 8.68 9.82 3.55
C GLY A 147 9.25 10.04 2.15
N ASP A 148 10.54 9.78 2.00
CA ASP A 148 11.32 10.02 0.79
C ASP A 148 12.09 8.75 0.39
N GLU A 149 12.12 8.40 -0.90
CA GLU A 149 12.84 7.22 -1.41
C GLU A 149 14.36 7.40 -1.38
N VAL A 150 14.86 8.64 -1.48
CA VAL A 150 16.27 8.97 -1.66
C VAL A 150 16.91 9.53 -0.40
N GLU A 151 16.29 10.53 0.20
CA GLU A 151 16.79 11.18 1.41
C GLU A 151 16.19 10.55 2.67
N GLU A 152 16.90 10.62 3.79
CA GLU A 152 16.40 10.14 5.07
C GLU A 152 15.67 11.26 5.80
N THR A 153 14.39 11.08 6.03
CA THR A 153 13.57 12.04 6.76
C THR A 153 13.74 11.84 8.28
N PRO A 154 14.05 12.89 9.05
CA PRO A 154 14.08 12.79 10.51
C PRO A 154 12.75 12.24 11.05
N LEU A 155 12.81 11.35 12.04
CA LEU A 155 11.62 10.66 12.57
C LEU A 155 10.49 11.62 12.98
N GLU A 156 10.83 12.73 13.61
CA GLU A 156 9.83 13.72 14.03
C GLU A 156 9.15 14.40 12.83
N ALA A 157 9.90 14.68 11.76
CA ALA A 157 9.36 15.24 10.53
C ALA A 157 8.46 14.22 9.81
N LEU A 158 8.86 12.94 9.77
CA LEU A 158 8.10 11.86 9.20
C LEU A 158 6.76 11.65 9.96
N ILE A 159 6.78 11.70 11.29
CA ILE A 159 5.57 11.64 12.12
C ILE A 159 4.67 12.85 11.83
N HIS A 160 5.25 14.04 11.72
CA HIS A 160 4.50 15.26 11.41
C HIS A 160 3.84 15.17 10.03
N ASP A 161 4.55 14.68 9.02
CA ASP A 161 4.00 14.44 7.69
C ASP A 161 2.82 13.47 7.74
N CYS A 162 2.97 12.31 8.38
CA CYS A 162 1.88 11.34 8.55
C CYS A 162 0.64 11.96 9.23
N GLN A 163 0.85 12.74 10.29
CA GLN A 163 -0.25 13.38 11.03
C GLN A 163 -0.94 14.44 10.16
N SER A 164 -0.18 15.27 9.45
CA SER A 164 -0.71 16.30 8.56
C SER A 164 -1.53 15.71 7.42
N CYS A 165 -1.04 14.65 6.78
CA CYS A 165 -1.79 13.92 5.76
C CYS A 165 -3.12 13.35 6.29
N LYS A 166 -3.09 12.76 7.48
CA LYS A 166 -4.30 12.25 8.16
C LYS A 166 -5.30 13.38 8.45
N GLU A 167 -4.84 14.51 8.98
CA GLU A 167 -5.67 15.68 9.29
C GLU A 167 -6.27 16.31 8.03
N ALA A 168 -5.54 16.29 6.92
CA ALA A 168 -6.03 16.73 5.61
C ALA A 168 -7.15 15.82 5.05
N GLY A 169 -7.35 14.63 5.61
CA GLY A 169 -8.43 13.72 5.25
C GLY A 169 -7.99 12.49 4.45
N ALA A 170 -6.71 12.14 4.50
CA ALA A 170 -6.24 10.89 3.91
C ALA A 170 -6.99 9.68 4.51
N TYR A 171 -7.42 8.77 3.64
CA TYR A 171 -8.01 7.50 4.06
C TYR A 171 -7.00 6.62 4.80
N LYS A 172 -5.80 6.53 4.27
CA LYS A 172 -4.62 5.91 4.89
C LYS A 172 -3.37 6.70 4.48
N VAL A 173 -2.33 6.56 5.29
CA VAL A 173 -1.00 7.05 4.95
C VAL A 173 -0.14 5.85 4.58
N LEU A 174 0.43 5.87 3.38
CA LEU A 174 1.46 4.94 2.94
C LEU A 174 2.78 5.43 3.52
N LEU A 175 3.47 4.58 4.25
CA LEU A 175 4.76 4.92 4.80
C LEU A 175 5.84 4.30 3.93
N GLU A 176 6.65 5.16 3.30
CA GLU A 176 7.69 4.76 2.35
C GLU A 176 8.68 3.78 2.99
N ALA A 177 8.94 2.70 2.27
CA ALA A 177 9.79 1.61 2.75
C ALA A 177 11.23 2.05 2.98
N ALA A 178 11.77 2.99 2.19
CA ALA A 178 13.12 3.51 2.33
C ALA A 178 13.37 4.14 3.69
N GLU A 179 12.33 4.78 4.26
CA GLU A 179 12.37 5.39 5.59
C GLU A 179 12.47 4.34 6.71
N LEU A 180 11.91 3.17 6.47
CA LEU A 180 11.88 2.08 7.45
C LEU A 180 13.15 1.22 7.44
N MET A 181 14.00 1.37 6.42
CA MET A 181 15.21 0.57 6.24
C MET A 181 16.45 1.35 6.66
N ASP A 182 17.35 0.70 7.36
CA ASP A 182 18.71 1.20 7.51
C ASP A 182 19.48 0.93 6.20
N LYS A 183 19.84 1.98 5.48
CA LYS A 183 20.49 1.91 4.15
C LYS A 183 21.86 1.21 4.18
N LYS A 184 22.50 1.10 5.37
CA LYS A 184 23.80 0.46 5.53
C LYS A 184 23.70 -1.05 5.81
N THR A 185 22.72 -1.44 6.63
CA THR A 185 22.57 -2.83 7.08
C THR A 185 21.45 -3.56 6.34
N GLY A 186 20.51 -2.84 5.72
CA GLY A 186 19.30 -3.40 5.10
C GLY A 186 18.32 -3.97 6.14
N GLU A 187 18.46 -3.61 7.40
CA GLU A 187 17.56 -4.02 8.48
C GLU A 187 16.47 -2.97 8.74
N LEU A 188 15.31 -3.41 9.26
CA LEU A 188 14.24 -2.51 9.65
C LEU A 188 14.62 -1.67 10.88
N LYS A 189 14.38 -0.38 10.82
CA LYS A 189 14.50 0.57 11.95
C LYS A 189 13.34 0.34 12.93
N MET A 190 13.49 -0.65 13.81
CA MET A 190 12.41 -1.10 14.71
C MET A 190 11.84 0.02 15.59
N HIS A 191 12.65 1.00 15.96
CA HIS A 191 12.22 2.15 16.75
C HIS A 191 11.33 3.12 15.96
N TYR A 192 11.51 3.24 14.64
CA TYR A 192 10.60 3.97 13.75
C TYR A 192 9.19 3.35 13.76
N LEU A 193 9.11 2.01 13.64
CA LEU A 193 7.83 1.30 13.67
C LEU A 193 7.04 1.56 14.95
N ASP A 194 7.73 1.52 16.11
CA ASP A 194 7.10 1.78 17.41
C ASP A 194 6.65 3.25 17.53
N ALA A 195 7.53 4.21 17.21
CA ALA A 195 7.23 5.62 17.35
C ALA A 195 6.07 6.06 16.43
N ILE A 196 6.06 5.62 15.18
CA ILE A 196 5.01 5.96 14.21
C ILE A 196 3.68 5.31 14.62
N LYS A 197 3.70 4.02 15.01
CA LYS A 197 2.51 3.36 15.56
C LYS A 197 1.89 4.13 16.71
N ASP A 198 2.72 4.57 17.66
CA ASP A 198 2.26 5.25 18.88
C ASP A 198 1.77 6.69 18.60
N ALA A 199 2.35 7.37 17.60
CA ALA A 199 2.00 8.74 17.26
C ALA A 199 0.79 8.87 16.31
N VAL A 200 0.61 7.93 15.39
CA VAL A 200 -0.37 8.04 14.29
C VAL A 200 -1.51 7.02 14.40
N GLY A 201 -1.21 5.82 14.90
CA GLY A 201 -2.13 4.69 15.00
C GLY A 201 -2.03 3.72 13.82
N LEU A 202 -1.95 2.40 14.11
CA LEU A 202 -1.80 1.36 13.09
C LEU A 202 -2.92 1.36 12.04
N GLU A 203 -4.14 1.70 12.46
CA GLU A 203 -5.30 1.73 11.59
C GLU A 203 -5.23 2.80 10.52
N HIS A 204 -4.37 3.82 10.69
CA HIS A 204 -4.21 4.91 9.71
C HIS A 204 -3.06 4.70 8.75
N ILE A 205 -2.14 3.78 9.03
CA ILE A 205 -0.92 3.60 8.26
C ILE A 205 -0.96 2.27 7.50
N ILE A 206 -0.39 2.28 6.29
CA ILE A 206 0.02 1.10 5.54
C ILE A 206 1.55 1.16 5.47
N PHE A 207 2.24 0.23 6.11
CA PHE A 207 3.69 0.11 6.03
C PHE A 207 4.07 -0.56 4.72
N GLU A 208 4.82 0.14 3.89
CA GLU A 208 5.31 -0.44 2.65
C GLU A 208 6.48 -1.39 2.89
N LEU A 209 6.47 -2.51 2.22
CA LEU A 209 7.61 -3.44 2.23
C LEU A 209 8.70 -2.93 1.30
N PRO A 210 9.97 -3.15 1.67
CA PRO A 210 11.07 -2.78 0.80
C PRO A 210 11.00 -3.56 -0.51
N TRP A 211 11.21 -2.87 -1.60
CA TRP A 211 11.17 -3.43 -2.94
C TRP A 211 12.58 -3.46 -3.57
N VAL A 212 12.75 -4.30 -4.60
CA VAL A 212 14.05 -4.57 -5.22
C VAL A 212 14.70 -3.39 -5.94
N TRP A 213 13.98 -2.30 -6.20
CA TRP A 213 14.57 -1.08 -6.76
C TRP A 213 15.23 -0.18 -5.69
N LEU A 214 15.00 -0.42 -4.42
CA LEU A 214 15.71 0.28 -3.37
C LEU A 214 17.16 -0.19 -3.31
N GLU A 215 18.07 0.74 -3.14
CA GLU A 215 19.49 0.45 -3.04
C GLU A 215 19.78 -0.51 -1.86
N ASN A 216 20.65 -1.49 -2.09
CA ASN A 216 21.01 -2.53 -1.12
C ASN A 216 19.86 -3.41 -0.61
N VAL A 217 18.71 -3.40 -1.27
CA VAL A 217 17.59 -4.30 -0.97
C VAL A 217 17.65 -5.53 -1.88
N HIS A 218 17.57 -6.70 -1.27
CA HIS A 218 17.47 -7.98 -1.96
C HIS A 218 16.06 -8.55 -1.77
N TRP A 219 15.60 -9.33 -2.72
CA TRP A 219 14.24 -9.89 -2.73
C TRP A 219 13.85 -10.62 -1.43
N TYR A 220 14.78 -11.38 -0.79
CA TYR A 220 14.51 -12.04 0.47
C TYR A 220 14.19 -11.07 1.63
N GLN A 221 14.62 -9.81 1.54
CA GLN A 221 14.35 -8.79 2.57
C GLN A 221 12.88 -8.41 2.62
N SER A 222 12.18 -8.41 1.49
CA SER A 222 10.71 -8.21 1.48
C SER A 222 10.00 -9.31 2.27
N PHE A 223 10.42 -10.57 2.12
CA PHE A 223 9.88 -11.70 2.91
C PHE A 223 10.19 -11.57 4.40
N SER A 224 11.43 -11.23 4.74
CA SER A 224 11.84 -11.09 6.14
C SER A 224 11.17 -9.89 6.80
N SER A 225 11.09 -8.75 6.11
CA SER A 225 10.43 -7.54 6.61
C SER A 225 8.95 -7.77 6.89
N LEU A 226 8.23 -8.43 5.97
CA LEU A 226 6.85 -8.83 6.18
C LEU A 226 6.68 -9.64 7.48
N ALA A 227 7.51 -10.66 7.66
CA ALA A 227 7.43 -11.50 8.84
C ALA A 227 7.80 -10.76 10.13
N VAL A 228 8.80 -9.87 10.08
CA VAL A 228 9.21 -9.04 11.22
C VAL A 228 8.11 -8.05 11.58
N MET A 229 7.52 -7.36 10.61
CA MET A 229 6.44 -6.40 10.85
C MET A 229 5.21 -7.08 11.46
N VAL A 230 4.77 -8.22 10.92
CA VAL A 230 3.64 -8.97 11.48
C VAL A 230 3.94 -9.46 12.91
N LYS A 231 5.16 -9.94 13.17
CA LYS A 231 5.57 -10.37 14.52
C LYS A 231 5.58 -9.18 15.50
N LYS A 232 6.07 -8.03 15.07
CA LYS A 232 6.26 -6.84 15.92
C LYS A 232 4.97 -6.10 16.17
N LEU A 233 4.18 -5.86 15.11
CA LEU A 233 2.99 -4.99 15.14
C LEU A 233 1.67 -5.77 15.25
N GLY A 234 1.74 -7.10 15.11
CA GLY A 234 0.58 -7.97 15.12
C GLY A 234 0.01 -8.27 13.72
N PRO A 235 -0.88 -9.29 13.62
CA PRO A 235 -1.46 -9.72 12.35
C PRO A 235 -2.36 -8.67 11.68
N GLU A 236 -2.84 -7.70 12.46
CA GLU A 236 -3.72 -6.62 11.98
C GLU A 236 -2.95 -5.41 11.43
N VAL A 237 -1.62 -5.47 11.33
CA VAL A 237 -0.83 -4.43 10.65
C VAL A 237 -1.23 -4.33 9.18
N ASN A 238 -1.43 -3.12 8.66
CA ASN A 238 -1.64 -2.91 7.23
C ASN A 238 -0.29 -2.91 6.52
N LEU A 239 -0.17 -3.67 5.45
CA LEU A 239 1.08 -3.85 4.70
C LEU A 239 0.89 -3.49 3.23
N GLY A 240 1.81 -2.73 2.69
CA GLY A 240 1.86 -2.29 1.31
C GLY A 240 3.06 -2.86 0.54
N ASN A 241 3.10 -2.55 -0.75
CA ASN A 241 4.13 -2.97 -1.69
C ASN A 241 4.42 -4.49 -1.64
N ILE A 242 3.38 -5.29 -1.37
CA ILE A 242 3.52 -6.74 -1.42
C ILE A 242 3.59 -7.15 -2.90
N GLU A 243 4.56 -7.98 -3.22
CA GLU A 243 4.64 -8.57 -4.56
C GLU A 243 3.47 -9.54 -4.79
N MET A 244 2.89 -9.54 -5.99
CA MET A 244 1.74 -10.37 -6.33
C MET A 244 1.96 -11.86 -6.05
N SER A 245 3.20 -12.35 -6.23
CA SER A 245 3.58 -13.74 -5.92
C SER A 245 3.57 -14.05 -4.41
N MET A 246 3.63 -13.05 -3.54
CA MET A 246 3.70 -13.18 -2.09
C MET A 246 2.35 -13.11 -1.37
N LEU A 247 1.24 -12.89 -2.07
CA LEU A 247 -0.06 -12.62 -1.44
C LEU A 247 -0.54 -13.74 -0.51
N VAL A 248 -0.46 -14.99 -0.96
CA VAL A 248 -0.80 -16.16 -0.12
C VAL A 248 0.17 -16.31 1.03
N TYR A 249 1.47 -16.08 0.78
CA TYR A 249 2.51 -16.13 1.81
C TYR A 249 2.27 -15.07 2.90
N ALA A 250 1.90 -13.86 2.53
CA ALA A 250 1.56 -12.80 3.49
C ALA A 250 0.44 -13.24 4.44
N GLN A 251 -0.62 -13.87 3.91
CA GLN A 251 -1.68 -14.42 4.75
C GLN A 251 -1.19 -15.58 5.64
N MET A 252 -0.32 -16.45 5.12
CA MET A 252 0.26 -17.54 5.93
C MET A 252 1.05 -16.98 7.12
N ILE A 253 1.82 -15.91 6.92
CA ILE A 253 2.56 -15.22 7.99
C ILE A 253 1.60 -14.64 9.03
N ARG A 254 0.53 -13.94 8.59
CA ARG A 254 -0.52 -13.42 9.49
C ARG A 254 -1.17 -14.52 10.33
N ASN A 255 -1.32 -15.70 9.76
CA ASN A 255 -1.84 -16.89 10.46
C ASN A 255 -0.81 -17.55 11.41
N GLY A 256 0.40 -17.01 11.50
CA GLY A 256 1.48 -17.54 12.35
C GLY A 256 2.19 -18.75 11.78
N ALA A 257 2.03 -19.03 10.48
CA ALA A 257 2.73 -20.12 9.80
C ALA A 257 3.89 -19.59 8.95
N GLY A 258 4.87 -20.44 8.66
CA GLY A 258 5.83 -20.22 7.59
C GLY A 258 7.15 -19.56 7.94
N THR A 259 7.46 -19.24 9.21
CA THR A 259 8.75 -18.66 9.59
C THR A 259 9.36 -19.27 10.85
N LYS A 260 10.70 -19.31 10.91
CA LYS A 260 11.46 -19.64 12.14
C LYS A 260 11.21 -18.65 13.30
N LEU A 261 10.44 -17.57 13.05
CA LEU A 261 10.04 -16.60 14.07
C LEU A 261 9.03 -17.17 15.08
N ALA A 262 8.46 -18.35 14.79
CA ALA A 262 7.57 -19.09 15.69
C ALA A 262 8.30 -19.88 16.80
N LYS A 263 9.58 -19.66 17.07
CA LYS A 263 10.32 -20.36 18.13
C LYS A 263 9.75 -20.14 19.56
N ASP A 264 8.88 -19.18 19.74
CA ASP A 264 8.32 -18.85 21.06
C ASP A 264 7.01 -19.61 21.37
N ARG A 265 6.48 -20.41 20.47
CA ARG A 265 5.38 -21.37 20.78
C ARG A 265 6.00 -22.70 21.21
N GLN A 266 6.03 -22.94 22.52
CA GLN A 266 6.23 -24.29 23.03
C GLN A 266 5.02 -25.15 22.64
N VAL A 267 5.24 -26.25 21.94
CA VAL A 267 4.24 -27.29 21.69
C VAL A 267 4.20 -28.19 22.93
#